data_ead19d3a67aa0bba313bd03842dd0faf
#
_entry.id   ead19d3a67aa0bba313bd03842dd0faf
#
_cell.length_a   1.000
_cell.length_b   1.000
_cell.length_c   1.000
_cell.angle_alpha   90.00
_cell.angle_beta   90.00
_cell.angle_gamma   90.00
#
_symmetry.space_group_name_H-M   'P 1'
#
loop_
_entity.id
_entity.type
_entity.pdbx_description
1 polymer ?
#
loop_
_entity_poly.entity_id
_entity_poly.type
_entity_poly.pdbx_seq_one_letter_code
_entity_poly.pdbx_strand_id
1 'polypeptide(L)'
;MLFMVIEDFRNRDRKAIYRRFREKGRMMPDGLSYVGSWVAADMGRCFQLMETDDATLFQRWVAEWYDLGECEIVPVTSGKDTAAALAAGGHI
;
A
#
# COMPACT_ATOMS: atom_id res chain seq x y z
N MET A 1 5.50 3.46 -11.11
CA MET A 1 5.74 4.19 -9.83
C MET A 1 5.40 3.30 -8.65
N LEU A 2 6.17 3.44 -7.60
CA LEU A 2 5.94 2.73 -6.35
C LEU A 2 5.09 3.56 -5.38
N PHE A 3 4.22 2.89 -4.67
CA PHE A 3 3.37 3.50 -3.64
C PHE A 3 3.36 2.61 -2.40
N MET A 4 3.48 3.24 -1.23
CA MET A 4 3.28 2.55 0.02
C MET A 4 1.84 2.78 0.49
N VAL A 5 1.10 1.70 0.70
CA VAL A 5 -0.25 1.74 1.24
C VAL A 5 -0.14 1.41 2.72
N ILE A 6 -0.58 2.33 3.57
CA ILE A 6 -0.51 2.19 5.02
C ILE A 6 -1.91 2.05 5.55
N GLU A 7 -2.18 0.90 6.18
CA GLU A 7 -3.46 0.61 6.82
C GLU A 7 -3.30 0.62 8.33
N ASP A 8 -4.18 1.34 9.03
CA ASP A 8 -4.20 1.40 10.48
C ASP A 8 -5.39 0.59 11.00
N PHE A 9 -5.09 -0.47 11.76
CA PHE A 9 -6.11 -1.38 12.27
C PHE A 9 -6.53 -1.10 13.71
N ARG A 10 -5.91 -0.14 14.39
CA ARG A 10 -6.10 0.05 15.83
C ARG A 10 -7.55 0.34 16.23
N ASN A 11 -8.32 0.97 15.33
CA ASN A 11 -9.73 1.27 15.53
C ASN A 11 -10.62 0.60 14.48
N ARG A 12 -10.20 -0.58 13.99
CA ARG A 12 -10.87 -1.28 12.89
C ARG A 12 -11.22 -2.71 13.29
N ASP A 13 -12.17 -3.29 12.57
CA ASP A 13 -12.53 -4.70 12.73
C ASP A 13 -11.58 -5.57 11.92
N ARG A 14 -10.47 -5.98 12.55
CA ARG A 14 -9.47 -6.83 11.91
C ARG A 14 -10.04 -8.16 11.44
N LYS A 15 -10.96 -8.74 12.19
CA LYS A 15 -11.57 -10.03 11.83
C LYS A 15 -12.32 -9.92 10.51
N ALA A 16 -13.09 -8.84 10.32
CA ALA A 16 -13.84 -8.62 9.08
C ALA A 16 -12.87 -8.37 7.90
N ILE A 17 -11.79 -7.63 8.11
CA ILE A 17 -10.77 -7.37 7.09
C ILE A 17 -10.12 -8.67 6.63
N TYR A 18 -9.60 -9.47 7.55
CA TYR A 18 -8.94 -10.73 7.21
C TYR A 18 -9.92 -11.76 6.64
N ARG A 19 -11.18 -11.74 7.08
CA ARG A 19 -12.23 -12.60 6.51
C ARG A 19 -12.47 -12.29 5.04
N ARG A 20 -12.62 -11.01 4.69
CA ARG A 20 -12.81 -10.60 3.29
C ARG A 20 -11.59 -10.94 2.44
N PHE A 21 -10.40 -10.71 2.98
CA PHE A 21 -9.16 -11.10 2.30
C PHE A 21 -9.12 -12.60 2.00
N ARG A 22 -9.47 -13.43 2.97
CA ARG A 22 -9.51 -14.88 2.81
C ARG A 22 -10.53 -15.33 1.76
N GLU A 23 -11.70 -14.69 1.74
CA GLU A 23 -12.79 -15.05 0.83
C GLU A 23 -12.62 -14.52 -0.58
N LYS A 24 -12.07 -13.33 -0.75
CA LYS A 24 -12.04 -12.60 -2.01
C LYS A 24 -10.64 -12.18 -2.46
N GLY A 25 -9.60 -12.44 -1.66
CA GLY A 25 -8.25 -11.96 -1.94
C GLY A 25 -8.16 -10.45 -1.82
N ARG A 26 -7.17 -9.87 -2.48
CA ARG A 26 -6.92 -8.42 -2.44
C ARG A 26 -7.90 -7.60 -3.26
N MET A 27 -8.55 -8.21 -4.24
CA MET A 27 -9.48 -7.56 -5.16
C MET A 27 -8.84 -6.39 -5.93
N MET A 28 -7.57 -6.55 -6.30
CA MET A 28 -6.84 -5.51 -7.03
C MET A 28 -7.28 -5.47 -8.49
N PRO A 29 -7.53 -4.26 -9.05
CA PRO A 29 -7.77 -4.13 -10.47
C PRO A 29 -6.52 -4.44 -11.28
N ASP A 30 -6.70 -4.82 -12.55
CA ASP A 30 -5.59 -5.01 -13.47
C ASP A 30 -4.78 -3.72 -13.61
N GLY A 31 -3.46 -3.85 -13.64
CA GLY A 31 -2.55 -2.71 -13.72
C GLY A 31 -2.05 -2.19 -12.38
N LEU A 32 -2.62 -2.68 -11.28
CA LEU A 32 -2.12 -2.44 -9.94
C LEU A 32 -1.44 -3.71 -9.44
N SER A 33 -0.12 -3.66 -9.23
CA SER A 33 0.68 -4.83 -8.89
C SER A 33 1.11 -4.80 -7.42
N TYR A 34 0.93 -5.93 -6.75
CA TYR A 34 1.41 -6.13 -5.39
C TYR A 34 2.90 -6.53 -5.41
N VAL A 35 3.73 -5.82 -4.68
CA VAL A 35 5.17 -6.11 -4.56
C VAL A 35 5.49 -6.85 -3.27
N GLY A 36 4.96 -6.39 -2.14
CA GLY A 36 5.19 -7.01 -0.86
C GLY A 36 4.42 -6.30 0.26
N SER A 37 4.39 -6.91 1.43
CA SER A 37 3.74 -6.31 2.59
C SER A 37 4.44 -6.67 3.88
N TRP A 38 4.28 -5.81 4.87
CA TRP A 38 4.84 -5.96 6.21
C TRP A 38 3.79 -5.52 7.21
N VAL A 39 3.68 -6.27 8.30
CA VAL A 39 2.77 -5.95 9.39
C VAL A 39 3.60 -5.47 10.56
N ALA A 40 3.22 -4.35 11.18
CA ALA A 40 3.90 -3.86 12.37
C ALA A 40 3.87 -4.93 13.48
N ALA A 41 4.93 -5.02 14.28
CA ALA A 41 5.07 -6.06 15.30
C ALA A 41 3.92 -6.07 16.31
N ASP A 42 3.31 -4.91 16.57
CA ASP A 42 2.13 -4.80 17.45
C ASP A 42 0.81 -5.11 16.74
N MET A 43 0.86 -5.45 15.45
CA MET A 43 -0.29 -5.72 14.59
C MET A 43 -1.23 -4.52 14.39
N GLY A 44 -0.76 -3.31 14.70
CA GLY A 44 -1.57 -2.11 14.59
C GLY A 44 -1.63 -1.53 13.19
N ARG A 45 -0.63 -1.79 12.35
CA ARG A 45 -0.56 -1.26 10.99
C ARG A 45 -0.04 -2.30 10.02
N CYS A 46 -0.46 -2.18 8.76
CA CYS A 46 0.08 -2.95 7.65
C CYS A 46 0.62 -2.01 6.58
N PHE A 47 1.77 -2.34 6.02
CA PHE A 47 2.44 -1.58 4.97
C PHE A 47 2.49 -2.46 3.72
N GLN A 48 1.85 -2.02 2.63
CA GLN A 48 1.86 -2.76 1.37
C GLN A 48 2.55 -1.92 0.30
N LEU A 49 3.58 -2.48 -0.30
CA LEU A 49 4.26 -1.84 -1.43
C LEU A 49 3.59 -2.29 -2.72
N MET A 50 3.16 -1.33 -3.51
CA MET A 50 2.46 -1.57 -4.78
C MET A 50 3.03 -0.74 -5.90
N GLU A 51 2.86 -1.22 -7.12
CA GLU A 51 3.32 -0.53 -8.32
C GLU A 51 2.18 -0.35 -9.30
N THR A 52 2.11 0.86 -9.89
CA THR A 52 1.21 1.17 -10.99
C THR A 52 1.69 2.42 -11.72
N ASP A 53 1.31 2.55 -12.98
CA ASP A 53 1.47 3.78 -13.77
C ASP A 53 0.20 4.64 -13.74
N ASP A 54 -0.87 4.16 -13.11
CA ASP A 54 -2.15 4.84 -13.04
C ASP A 54 -2.67 4.87 -11.59
N ALA A 55 -2.47 6.00 -10.92
CA ALA A 55 -2.88 6.15 -9.53
C ALA A 55 -4.39 6.05 -9.31
N THR A 56 -5.20 6.23 -10.36
CA THR A 56 -6.67 6.06 -10.23
C THR A 56 -7.06 4.62 -9.91
N LEU A 57 -6.20 3.66 -10.20
CA LEU A 57 -6.45 2.26 -9.84
C LEU A 57 -6.50 2.04 -8.33
N PHE A 58 -5.79 2.88 -7.55
CA PHE A 58 -5.95 2.86 -6.09
C PHE A 58 -7.34 3.26 -5.65
N GLN A 59 -7.95 4.22 -6.33
CA GLN A 59 -9.31 4.65 -6.00
C GLN A 59 -10.31 3.52 -6.22
N ARG A 60 -10.16 2.75 -7.29
CA ARG A 60 -10.98 1.56 -7.55
C ARG A 60 -10.75 0.49 -6.50
N TRP A 61 -9.50 0.27 -6.12
CA TRP A 61 -9.15 -0.72 -5.10
C TRP A 61 -9.66 -0.33 -3.72
N VAL A 62 -9.46 0.92 -3.31
CA VAL A 62 -9.95 1.44 -2.03
C VAL A 62 -11.47 1.31 -1.93
N ALA A 63 -12.20 1.52 -3.01
CA ALA A 63 -13.66 1.39 -3.02
C ALA A 63 -14.13 -0.02 -2.63
N GLU A 64 -13.34 -1.07 -2.91
CA GLU A 64 -13.66 -2.44 -2.51
C GLU A 64 -13.52 -2.70 -1.01
N TRP A 65 -12.74 -1.84 -0.31
CA TRP A 65 -12.43 -1.99 1.10
C TRP A 65 -12.96 -0.84 1.97
N TYR A 66 -13.60 0.14 1.38
CA TYR A 66 -13.97 1.40 2.03
C TYR A 66 -14.78 1.20 3.31
N ASP A 67 -15.68 0.22 3.32
CA ASP A 67 -16.53 -0.07 4.48
C ASP A 67 -15.76 -0.67 5.67
N LEU A 68 -14.57 -1.23 5.43
CA LEU A 68 -13.76 -1.86 6.47
C LEU A 68 -12.63 -0.97 6.98
N GLY A 69 -12.31 0.11 6.31
CA GLY A 69 -11.28 1.01 6.79
C GLY A 69 -10.77 1.98 5.76
N GLU A 70 -9.93 2.88 6.23
CA GLU A 70 -9.23 3.86 5.42
C GLU A 70 -7.76 3.48 5.32
N CYS A 71 -7.11 3.92 4.26
CA CYS A 71 -5.68 3.75 4.09
C CYS A 71 -5.04 5.04 3.59
N GLU A 72 -3.76 5.21 3.90
CA GLU A 72 -2.93 6.27 3.37
C GLU A 72 -2.11 5.70 2.21
N ILE A 73 -2.03 6.44 1.10
CA ILE A 73 -1.31 6.01 -0.09
C ILE A 73 -0.22 7.04 -0.38
N VAL A 74 1.03 6.61 -0.26
CA VAL A 74 2.21 7.50 -0.33
C VAL A 74 3.08 7.10 -1.52
N PRO A 75 3.30 7.99 -2.50
CA PRO A 75 4.30 7.73 -3.54
C PRO A 75 5.68 7.62 -2.89
N VAL A 76 6.42 6.60 -3.27
CA VAL A 76 7.73 6.35 -2.67
C VAL A 76 8.77 6.03 -3.76
N THR A 77 10.03 6.27 -3.43
CA THR A 77 11.17 5.79 -4.19
C THR A 77 12.03 4.92 -3.28
N SER A 78 12.78 3.99 -3.87
CA SER A 78 13.71 3.20 -3.08
C SER A 78 14.83 4.07 -2.49
N GLY A 79 15.41 3.63 -1.38
CA GLY A 79 16.59 4.31 -0.84
C GLY A 79 17.74 4.37 -1.84
N LYS A 80 17.90 3.32 -2.65
CA LYS A 80 18.92 3.26 -3.71
C LYS A 80 18.68 4.32 -4.79
N ASP A 81 17.45 4.44 -5.28
CA ASP A 81 17.13 5.42 -6.33
C ASP A 81 17.21 6.84 -5.78
N THR A 82 16.83 7.06 -4.55
CA THR A 82 16.95 8.36 -3.88
C THR A 82 18.41 8.76 -3.76
N ALA A 83 19.27 7.86 -3.32
CA ALA A 83 20.71 8.14 -3.22
C ALA A 83 21.31 8.46 -4.59
N ALA A 84 20.93 7.71 -5.64
CA ALA A 84 21.40 7.97 -7.00
C ALA A 84 20.95 9.35 -7.51
N ALA A 85 19.72 9.74 -7.25
CA ALA A 85 19.19 11.05 -7.64
C ALA A 85 19.94 12.18 -6.94
N LEU A 86 20.20 12.04 -5.64
CA LEU A 86 20.93 13.03 -4.86
C LEU A 86 22.39 13.14 -5.32
N ALA A 87 23.03 12.03 -5.63
CA ALA A 87 24.39 12.02 -6.18
C ALA A 87 24.45 12.71 -7.55
N ALA A 88 23.49 12.42 -8.43
CA ALA A 88 23.41 13.04 -9.76
C ALA A 88 23.21 14.55 -9.68
N GLY A 89 22.50 15.04 -8.66
CA GLY A 89 22.27 16.47 -8.41
C GLY A 89 23.39 17.15 -7.62
N GLY A 90 24.44 16.44 -7.22
CA GLY A 90 25.56 17.01 -6.47
C GLY A 90 25.29 17.23 -4.99
N HIS A 91 24.27 16.57 -4.41
CA HIS A 91 23.89 16.77 -3.01
C HIS A 91 24.60 15.82 -2.04
N ILE A 92 25.17 14.77 -2.56
CA ILE A 92 25.98 13.82 -1.78
C ILE A 92 27.20 13.37 -2.57
#